data_e0c867f70a18af7826da03da237971bb
#
_entry.id   e0c867f70a18af7826da03da237971bb
#
_cell.length_a   1.000
_cell.length_b   1.000
_cell.length_c   1.000
_cell.angle_alpha   90.00
_cell.angle_beta   90.00
_cell.angle_gamma   90.00
#
_symmetry.space_group_name_H-M   'P 1'
#
loop_
_entity.id
_entity.type
_entity.pdbx_description
1 polymer ?
#
loop_
_entity_poly.entity_id
_entity_poly.type
_entity_poly.pdbx_seq_one_letter_code
_entity_poly.pdbx_strand_id
1 'polypeptide(L)'
;EVDVFGYVRKDENTEPRTFPTNGYGGYFVFPTESIKTEEELDFVLGVMDKACGKEASDLMNYGILDRNYTVENGYAIKKEDAALVKEYADLNQFAPGVVDFGADKLKTKYDSRNAERVEEVFEDNKKYVVSNPAEPYVSDTYSTKGPPLDAILQEADVKYICGQISEDEWYAQIERWKQQGGQQIIEEINEAYKKDPSVKH
;
A
#
# COMPACT_ATOMS: atom_id res chain seq x y z
N GLU A 1 -2.39 -13.86 22.02
CA GLU A 1 -3.42 -13.84 20.97
C GLU A 1 -3.31 -12.51 20.22
N VAL A 2 -3.35 -12.53 18.88
CA VAL A 2 -3.29 -11.34 18.04
C VAL A 2 -4.64 -11.20 17.35
N ASP A 3 -5.20 -9.99 17.31
CA ASP A 3 -6.44 -9.68 16.60
C ASP A 3 -6.25 -8.45 15.70
N VAL A 4 -7.20 -8.20 14.81
CA VAL A 4 -7.17 -7.11 13.83
C VAL A 4 -8.28 -6.11 14.15
N PHE A 5 -7.94 -4.84 14.16
CA PHE A 5 -8.90 -3.74 14.28
C PHE A 5 -8.82 -2.83 13.05
N GLY A 6 -9.91 -2.16 12.71
CA GLY A 6 -10.04 -1.38 11.50
C GLY A 6 -9.64 0.07 11.67
N TYR A 7 -10.53 0.85 12.25
CA TYR A 7 -10.34 2.29 12.41
C TYR A 7 -9.87 2.65 13.82
N VAL A 8 -9.30 3.83 13.95
CA VAL A 8 -8.95 4.43 15.24
C VAL A 8 -9.74 5.73 15.41
N ARG A 9 -10.18 6.00 16.63
CA ARG A 9 -10.79 7.28 17.01
C ARG A 9 -10.17 7.79 18.30
N LYS A 10 -10.13 9.10 18.45
CA LYS A 10 -9.54 9.73 19.63
C LYS A 10 -10.31 9.43 20.91
N ASP A 11 -11.64 9.44 20.81
CA ASP A 11 -12.58 9.21 21.91
C ASP A 11 -13.94 8.76 21.36
N GLU A 12 -14.89 8.48 22.24
CA GLU A 12 -16.23 7.99 21.86
C GLU A 12 -17.06 9.00 21.05
N ASN A 13 -16.75 10.29 21.15
CA ASN A 13 -17.47 11.37 20.45
C ASN A 13 -16.81 11.75 19.12
N THR A 14 -15.64 11.17 18.80
CA THR A 14 -14.92 11.44 17.56
C THR A 14 -15.34 10.43 16.49
N GLU A 15 -15.69 10.93 15.30
CA GLU A 15 -15.97 10.08 14.13
C GLU A 15 -14.74 9.22 13.79
N PRO A 16 -14.95 7.91 13.58
CA PRO A 16 -13.88 7.03 13.13
C PRO A 16 -13.33 7.49 11.79
N ARG A 17 -12.03 7.35 11.59
CA ARG A 17 -11.38 7.67 10.32
C ARG A 17 -10.27 6.67 10.02
N THR A 18 -10.10 6.39 8.74
CA THR A 18 -8.97 5.61 8.23
C THR A 18 -8.51 6.23 6.92
N PHE A 19 -7.22 6.10 6.61
CA PHE A 19 -6.68 6.53 5.33
C PHE A 19 -6.68 5.36 4.35
N PRO A 20 -7.08 5.57 3.09
CA PRO A 20 -6.87 4.59 2.04
C PRO A 20 -5.39 4.49 1.71
N THR A 21 -5.01 3.44 0.99
CA THR A 21 -3.76 3.48 0.23
C THR A 21 -3.92 4.47 -0.92
N ASN A 22 -2.81 5.03 -1.39
CA ASN A 22 -2.80 5.92 -2.56
C ASN A 22 -3.18 5.22 -3.89
N GLY A 23 -3.41 3.89 -3.85
CA GLY A 23 -3.86 3.10 -5.00
C GLY A 23 -2.75 2.70 -5.97
N TYR A 24 -1.50 3.05 -5.70
CA TYR A 24 -0.34 2.61 -6.48
C TYR A 24 0.77 2.11 -5.55
N GLY A 25 1.48 1.05 -5.97
CA GLY A 25 2.64 0.52 -5.26
C GLY A 25 3.97 0.85 -5.95
N GLY A 26 3.89 1.38 -7.17
CA GLY A 26 5.04 1.72 -8.00
C GLY A 26 4.61 2.12 -9.41
N TYR A 27 5.60 2.34 -10.26
CA TYR A 27 5.39 2.65 -11.67
C TYR A 27 6.53 2.07 -12.50
N PHE A 28 6.25 1.82 -13.78
CA PHE A 28 7.26 1.41 -14.75
C PHE A 28 7.76 2.61 -15.54
N VAL A 29 9.04 2.62 -15.79
CA VAL A 29 9.70 3.62 -16.63
C VAL A 29 10.29 2.91 -17.83
N PHE A 30 10.05 3.44 -19.03
CA PHE A 30 10.56 2.92 -20.28
C PHE A 30 11.58 3.92 -20.85
N PRO A 31 12.89 3.75 -20.53
CA PRO A 31 13.91 4.65 -21.06
C PRO A 31 13.98 4.54 -22.58
N THR A 32 14.08 5.69 -23.26
CA THR A 32 14.17 5.76 -24.74
C THR A 32 15.44 5.14 -25.30
N GLU A 33 16.48 4.98 -24.46
CA GLU A 33 17.68 4.22 -24.84
C GLU A 33 17.42 2.71 -24.95
N SER A 34 16.46 2.18 -24.20
CA SER A 34 16.12 0.74 -24.16
C SER A 34 14.96 0.39 -25.07
N ILE A 35 13.95 1.24 -25.12
CA ILE A 35 12.75 1.11 -25.98
C ILE A 35 12.78 2.24 -26.99
N LYS A 36 13.12 1.92 -28.24
CA LYS A 36 13.41 2.91 -29.27
C LYS A 36 12.25 3.15 -30.21
N THR A 37 11.34 2.22 -30.31
CA THR A 37 10.19 2.27 -31.23
C THR A 37 8.88 2.08 -30.50
N GLU A 38 7.80 2.57 -31.10
CA GLU A 38 6.44 2.37 -30.62
C GLU A 38 6.06 0.89 -30.61
N GLU A 39 6.53 0.12 -31.62
CA GLU A 39 6.29 -1.32 -31.71
C GLU A 39 6.94 -2.10 -30.54
N GLU A 40 8.17 -1.72 -30.14
CA GLU A 40 8.83 -2.29 -28.97
C GLU A 40 8.06 -1.95 -27.67
N LEU A 41 7.56 -0.73 -27.55
CA LEU A 41 6.75 -0.32 -26.40
C LEU A 41 5.44 -1.10 -26.34
N ASP A 42 4.72 -1.21 -27.45
CA ASP A 42 3.48 -1.96 -27.57
C ASP A 42 3.66 -3.43 -27.21
N PHE A 43 4.80 -4.02 -27.64
CA PHE A 43 5.13 -5.40 -27.26
C PHE A 43 5.28 -5.56 -25.74
N VAL A 44 6.05 -4.66 -25.10
CA VAL A 44 6.25 -4.72 -23.64
C VAL A 44 4.96 -4.49 -22.88
N LEU A 45 4.18 -3.49 -23.29
CA LEU A 45 2.87 -3.22 -22.69
C LEU A 45 1.91 -4.39 -22.86
N GLY A 46 1.91 -5.05 -24.03
CA GLY A 46 1.13 -6.25 -24.29
C GLY A 46 1.52 -7.44 -23.42
N VAL A 47 2.81 -7.60 -23.10
CA VAL A 47 3.27 -8.61 -22.12
C VAL A 47 2.75 -8.28 -20.72
N MET A 48 2.81 -7.02 -20.31
CA MET A 48 2.32 -6.56 -19.01
C MET A 48 0.81 -6.73 -18.88
N ASP A 49 0.06 -6.37 -19.92
CA ASP A 49 -1.40 -6.55 -19.96
C ASP A 49 -1.79 -8.03 -19.77
N LYS A 50 -1.11 -8.93 -20.50
CA LYS A 50 -1.32 -10.38 -20.31
C LYS A 50 -0.94 -10.87 -18.92
N ALA A 51 0.13 -10.33 -18.34
CA ALA A 51 0.55 -10.67 -16.98
C ALA A 51 -0.46 -10.20 -15.91
N CYS A 52 -1.23 -9.15 -16.20
CA CYS A 52 -2.34 -8.69 -15.36
C CYS A 52 -3.63 -9.52 -15.52
N GLY A 53 -3.69 -10.41 -16.50
CA GLY A 53 -4.83 -11.27 -16.73
C GLY A 53 -5.02 -12.32 -15.64
N LYS A 54 -6.28 -12.82 -15.51
CA LYS A 54 -6.65 -13.82 -14.51
C LYS A 54 -5.76 -15.07 -14.55
N GLU A 55 -5.52 -15.62 -15.73
CA GLU A 55 -4.75 -16.86 -15.89
C GLU A 55 -3.30 -16.70 -15.38
N ALA A 56 -2.65 -15.59 -15.74
CA ALA A 56 -1.30 -15.29 -15.30
C ALA A 56 -1.27 -15.00 -13.79
N SER A 57 -2.25 -14.25 -13.29
CA SER A 57 -2.39 -13.97 -11.86
C SER A 57 -2.59 -15.26 -11.05
N ASP A 58 -3.49 -16.13 -11.47
CA ASP A 58 -3.71 -17.41 -10.79
C ASP A 58 -2.46 -18.30 -10.83
N LEU A 59 -1.78 -18.37 -11.98
CA LEU A 59 -0.52 -19.11 -12.12
C LEU A 59 0.56 -18.59 -11.15
N MET A 60 0.76 -17.29 -11.09
CA MET A 60 1.80 -16.67 -10.26
C MET A 60 1.48 -16.77 -8.75
N ASN A 61 0.21 -16.72 -8.36
CA ASN A 61 -0.21 -16.77 -6.96
C ASN A 61 -0.42 -18.18 -6.43
N TYR A 62 -0.83 -19.12 -7.28
CA TYR A 62 -1.27 -20.44 -6.84
C TYR A 62 -0.57 -21.59 -7.58
N GLY A 63 0.11 -21.33 -8.69
CA GLY A 63 0.70 -22.36 -9.52
C GLY A 63 -0.29 -22.97 -10.49
N ILE A 64 -0.18 -24.25 -10.74
CA ILE A 64 -0.98 -25.01 -11.72
C ILE A 64 -2.18 -25.64 -11.02
N LEU A 65 -3.38 -25.39 -11.55
CA LEU A 65 -4.63 -26.00 -11.08
C LEU A 65 -4.52 -27.52 -11.05
N ASP A 66 -5.11 -28.15 -10.04
CA ASP A 66 -5.08 -29.58 -9.70
C ASP A 66 -3.70 -30.13 -9.31
N ARG A 67 -2.62 -29.44 -9.66
CA ARG A 67 -1.27 -29.78 -9.21
C ARG A 67 -0.91 -29.08 -7.91
N ASN A 68 -0.88 -27.76 -7.87
CA ASN A 68 -0.45 -26.97 -6.72
C ASN A 68 -1.64 -26.51 -5.86
N TYR A 69 -2.81 -26.35 -6.44
CA TYR A 69 -4.03 -25.94 -5.74
C TYR A 69 -5.28 -26.56 -6.38
N THR A 70 -6.39 -26.53 -5.64
CA THR A 70 -7.74 -26.82 -6.12
C THR A 70 -8.66 -25.63 -5.92
N VAL A 71 -9.83 -25.61 -6.53
CA VAL A 71 -10.81 -24.52 -6.38
C VAL A 71 -12.06 -25.06 -5.70
N GLU A 72 -12.45 -24.43 -4.58
CA GLU A 72 -13.69 -24.71 -3.87
C GLU A 72 -14.44 -23.41 -3.59
N ASN A 73 -15.68 -23.32 -4.06
CA ASN A 73 -16.55 -22.14 -3.84
C ASN A 73 -15.91 -20.79 -4.24
N GLY A 74 -15.08 -20.78 -5.29
CA GLY A 74 -14.38 -19.57 -5.74
C GLY A 74 -13.08 -19.25 -4.97
N TYR A 75 -12.68 -20.10 -4.05
CA TYR A 75 -11.42 -19.98 -3.31
C TYR A 75 -10.37 -20.95 -3.82
N ALA A 76 -9.13 -20.48 -3.90
CA ALA A 76 -7.98 -21.33 -4.12
C ALA A 76 -7.57 -22.01 -2.81
N ILE A 77 -7.58 -23.34 -2.82
CA ILE A 77 -7.11 -24.19 -1.71
C ILE A 77 -5.71 -24.67 -2.08
N LYS A 78 -4.69 -24.09 -1.47
CA LYS A 78 -3.29 -24.47 -1.72
C LYS A 78 -2.97 -25.82 -1.09
N LYS A 79 -2.19 -26.65 -1.79
CA LYS A 79 -1.67 -27.89 -1.22
C LYS A 79 -0.50 -27.57 -0.30
N GLU A 80 -0.45 -28.25 0.85
CA GLU A 80 0.57 -28.00 1.90
C GLU A 80 1.92 -28.72 1.66
N ASP A 81 2.03 -29.53 0.58
CA ASP A 81 3.28 -30.19 0.26
C ASP A 81 4.39 -29.18 -0.04
N ALA A 82 5.49 -29.24 0.71
CA ALA A 82 6.59 -28.28 0.64
C ALA A 82 7.26 -28.22 -0.73
N ALA A 83 7.31 -29.34 -1.48
CA ALA A 83 7.88 -29.37 -2.81
C ALA A 83 6.95 -28.65 -3.80
N LEU A 84 5.65 -28.87 -3.69
CA LEU A 84 4.64 -28.19 -4.53
C LEU A 84 4.56 -26.68 -4.22
N VAL A 85 4.67 -26.31 -2.95
CA VAL A 85 4.74 -24.89 -2.55
C VAL A 85 5.95 -24.18 -3.17
N LYS A 86 7.10 -24.85 -3.18
CA LYS A 86 8.33 -24.28 -3.77
C LYS A 86 8.20 -24.04 -5.28
N GLU A 87 7.46 -24.88 -6.01
CA GLU A 87 7.29 -24.75 -7.46
C GLU A 87 6.69 -23.40 -7.86
N TYR A 88 5.70 -22.86 -7.12
CA TYR A 88 5.07 -21.59 -7.46
C TYR A 88 5.60 -20.39 -6.66
N ALA A 89 6.30 -20.62 -5.55
CA ALA A 89 6.92 -19.54 -4.78
C ALA A 89 7.95 -18.77 -5.63
N ASP A 90 8.66 -19.45 -6.50
CA ASP A 90 9.62 -18.84 -7.42
C ASP A 90 8.91 -18.07 -8.56
N LEU A 91 7.71 -18.52 -8.98
CA LEU A 91 6.92 -17.84 -10.00
C LEU A 91 6.39 -16.49 -9.52
N ASN A 92 6.09 -16.36 -8.25
CA ASN A 92 5.61 -15.10 -7.66
C ASN A 92 6.62 -13.94 -7.79
N GLN A 93 7.90 -14.26 -7.93
CA GLN A 93 8.95 -13.25 -8.17
C GLN A 93 8.90 -12.65 -9.59
N PHE A 94 8.26 -13.34 -10.53
CA PHE A 94 8.00 -12.81 -11.87
C PHE A 94 6.71 -11.97 -11.94
N ALA A 95 5.91 -11.96 -10.88
CA ALA A 95 4.79 -11.05 -10.80
C ALA A 95 5.36 -9.62 -10.77
N PRO A 96 5.29 -8.87 -11.86
CA PRO A 96 5.63 -7.46 -11.81
C PRO A 96 4.67 -6.87 -10.78
N GLY A 97 5.15 -6.13 -9.78
CA GLY A 97 4.36 -5.61 -8.65
C GLY A 97 3.14 -4.75 -9.02
N VAL A 98 2.66 -4.87 -10.24
CA VAL A 98 1.53 -4.19 -10.88
C VAL A 98 0.25 -5.01 -10.83
N VAL A 99 0.30 -6.26 -10.40
CA VAL A 99 -0.63 -7.27 -10.91
C VAL A 99 -1.83 -7.54 -10.03
N ASP A 100 -2.36 -6.62 -9.31
CA ASP A 100 -3.59 -6.89 -8.57
C ASP A 100 -4.84 -6.16 -9.11
N PHE A 101 -4.98 -6.07 -10.43
CA PHE A 101 -6.15 -5.46 -11.07
C PHE A 101 -7.30 -6.42 -11.36
N GLY A 102 -7.17 -7.71 -11.00
CA GLY A 102 -8.18 -8.69 -11.30
C GLY A 102 -9.30 -8.74 -10.28
N ALA A 103 -10.44 -8.06 -10.56
CA ALA A 103 -11.69 -8.32 -9.86
C ALA A 103 -12.10 -9.82 -9.89
N ASP A 104 -11.57 -10.57 -10.84
CA ASP A 104 -11.90 -11.97 -11.11
C ASP A 104 -10.84 -12.98 -10.61
N LYS A 105 -9.79 -12.50 -9.92
CA LYS A 105 -8.80 -13.44 -9.35
C LYS A 105 -9.44 -14.33 -8.29
N LEU A 106 -8.92 -15.56 -8.20
CA LEU A 106 -9.31 -16.45 -7.12
C LEU A 106 -8.94 -15.83 -5.76
N LYS A 107 -9.84 -15.95 -4.80
CA LYS A 107 -9.53 -15.59 -3.41
C LYS A 107 -8.74 -16.73 -2.77
N THR A 108 -7.77 -16.39 -1.91
CA THR A 108 -7.12 -17.39 -1.06
C THR A 108 -8.05 -17.73 0.10
N LYS A 109 -8.30 -19.01 0.32
CA LYS A 109 -8.92 -19.46 1.57
C LYS A 109 -7.84 -19.53 2.65
N TYR A 110 -8.00 -18.75 3.67
CA TYR A 110 -7.13 -18.78 4.84
C TYR A 110 -7.83 -19.57 5.96
N ASP A 111 -7.15 -20.54 6.54
CA ASP A 111 -7.65 -21.30 7.69
C ASP A 111 -7.42 -20.58 9.02
N SER A 112 -7.51 -19.27 9.03
CA SER A 112 -7.36 -18.49 10.25
C SER A 112 -8.51 -17.50 10.44
N ARG A 113 -9.02 -17.44 11.66
CA ARG A 113 -10.01 -16.44 12.08
C ARG A 113 -9.56 -15.01 11.75
N ASN A 114 -8.26 -14.74 11.82
CA ASN A 114 -7.72 -13.42 11.55
C ASN A 114 -7.86 -13.03 10.09
N ALA A 115 -7.81 -13.97 9.16
CA ALA A 115 -7.95 -13.68 7.74
C ALA A 115 -9.40 -13.31 7.37
N GLU A 116 -10.39 -14.03 7.91
CA GLU A 116 -11.79 -13.65 7.77
C GLU A 116 -12.05 -12.28 8.40
N ARG A 117 -11.46 -12.05 9.58
CA ARG A 117 -11.55 -10.77 10.27
C ARG A 117 -10.96 -9.61 9.49
N VAL A 118 -9.86 -9.81 8.77
CA VAL A 118 -9.24 -8.81 7.88
C VAL A 118 -10.20 -8.39 6.77
N GLU A 119 -10.87 -9.33 6.11
CA GLU A 119 -11.86 -9.02 5.06
C GLU A 119 -13.02 -8.20 5.63
N GLU A 120 -13.58 -8.59 6.77
CA GLU A 120 -14.64 -7.86 7.46
C GLU A 120 -14.22 -6.42 7.80
N VAL A 121 -13.01 -6.27 8.34
CA VAL A 121 -12.45 -4.98 8.74
C VAL A 121 -12.23 -4.08 7.51
N PHE A 122 -11.74 -4.61 6.40
CA PHE A 122 -11.57 -3.83 5.17
C PHE A 122 -12.92 -3.36 4.60
N GLU A 123 -13.95 -4.21 4.61
CA GLU A 123 -15.28 -3.79 4.16
C GLU A 123 -15.89 -2.72 5.08
N ASP A 124 -15.72 -2.86 6.39
CA ASP A 124 -16.21 -1.86 7.35
C ASP A 124 -15.46 -0.53 7.23
N ASN A 125 -14.15 -0.57 7.03
CA ASN A 125 -13.31 0.61 6.87
C ASN A 125 -13.72 1.50 5.69
N LYS A 126 -14.32 0.96 4.64
CA LYS A 126 -14.81 1.74 3.49
C LYS A 126 -15.77 2.86 3.89
N LYS A 127 -16.47 2.72 5.02
CA LYS A 127 -17.39 3.72 5.56
C LYS A 127 -16.68 4.93 6.17
N TYR A 128 -15.42 4.74 6.57
CA TYR A 128 -14.63 5.69 7.35
C TYR A 128 -13.41 6.23 6.60
N VAL A 129 -13.30 5.89 5.32
CA VAL A 129 -12.18 6.33 4.48
C VAL A 129 -12.23 7.83 4.26
N VAL A 130 -11.11 8.49 4.56
CA VAL A 130 -10.90 9.92 4.29
C VAL A 130 -9.67 10.05 3.39
N SER A 131 -9.86 10.63 2.22
CA SER A 131 -8.76 10.94 1.31
C SER A 131 -7.74 11.88 1.94
N ASN A 132 -6.47 11.65 1.67
CA ASN A 132 -5.43 12.60 2.06
C ASN A 132 -5.38 13.76 1.04
N PRO A 133 -5.84 14.96 1.40
CA PRO A 133 -5.88 16.08 0.46
C PRO A 133 -4.48 16.63 0.11
N ALA A 134 -3.46 16.25 0.86
CA ALA A 134 -2.07 16.70 0.64
C ALA A 134 -1.32 15.85 -0.41
N GLU A 135 -1.81 14.67 -0.73
CA GLU A 135 -1.11 13.68 -1.56
C GLU A 135 -0.73 14.14 -2.97
N PRO A 136 -1.56 14.94 -3.70
CA PRO A 136 -1.19 15.40 -5.04
C PRO A 136 -0.15 16.52 -5.05
N TYR A 137 0.21 17.09 -3.90
CA TYR A 137 1.08 18.27 -3.85
C TYR A 137 2.52 17.91 -3.48
N VAL A 138 3.44 18.64 -4.08
CA VAL A 138 4.87 18.49 -3.86
C VAL A 138 5.39 19.69 -3.06
N SER A 139 6.22 19.41 -2.05
CA SER A 139 6.95 20.42 -1.29
C SER A 139 8.42 20.37 -1.71
N ASP A 140 8.98 21.51 -2.08
CA ASP A 140 10.42 21.66 -2.40
C ASP A 140 11.28 21.37 -1.16
N THR A 141 10.81 21.79 0.01
CA THR A 141 11.47 21.49 1.28
C THR A 141 11.47 19.99 1.57
N TYR A 142 10.35 19.29 1.33
CA TYR A 142 10.32 17.84 1.51
C TYR A 142 11.22 17.11 0.52
N SER A 143 11.26 17.55 -0.74
CA SER A 143 12.13 16.98 -1.77
C SER A 143 13.61 17.04 -1.43
N THR A 144 14.02 18.05 -0.64
CA THR A 144 15.43 18.25 -0.27
C THR A 144 15.78 17.75 1.12
N LYS A 145 14.83 17.79 2.08
CA LYS A 145 15.06 17.51 3.50
C LYS A 145 14.15 16.42 4.07
N GLY A 146 13.25 15.84 3.27
CA GLY A 146 12.25 14.87 3.73
C GLY A 146 12.82 13.71 4.54
N PRO A 147 13.74 12.90 3.99
CA PRO A 147 14.21 11.70 4.69
C PRO A 147 14.78 11.95 6.10
N PRO A 148 15.65 12.95 6.34
CA PRO A 148 16.09 13.24 7.71
C PRO A 148 14.98 13.79 8.61
N LEU A 149 13.98 14.48 8.09
CA LEU A 149 12.82 14.94 8.85
C LEU A 149 11.91 13.78 9.23
N ASP A 150 11.63 12.87 8.31
CA ASP A 150 10.83 11.67 8.58
C ASP A 150 11.48 10.80 9.66
N ALA A 151 12.81 10.69 9.64
CA ALA A 151 13.55 9.93 10.64
C ALA A 151 13.33 10.46 12.07
N ILE A 152 13.16 11.77 12.26
CA ILE A 152 12.88 12.35 13.57
C ILE A 152 11.56 11.82 14.14
N LEU A 153 10.50 11.80 13.32
CA LEU A 153 9.18 11.35 13.74
C LEU A 153 9.15 9.84 13.94
N GLN A 154 9.70 9.08 12.99
CA GLN A 154 9.75 7.62 13.09
C GLN A 154 10.52 7.14 14.33
N GLU A 155 11.66 7.75 14.63
CA GLU A 155 12.43 7.41 15.81
C GLU A 155 11.68 7.77 17.11
N ALA A 156 11.00 8.92 17.13
CA ALA A 156 10.21 9.35 18.26
C ALA A 156 9.02 8.43 18.52
N ASP A 157 8.30 8.05 17.46
CA ASP A 157 7.15 7.14 17.55
C ASP A 157 7.57 5.77 18.11
N VAL A 158 8.64 5.18 17.58
CA VAL A 158 9.16 3.90 18.06
C VAL A 158 9.57 3.99 19.54
N LYS A 159 10.29 5.04 19.93
CA LYS A 159 10.71 5.23 21.31
C LYS A 159 9.53 5.41 22.27
N TYR A 160 8.53 6.16 21.86
CA TYR A 160 7.32 6.36 22.65
C TYR A 160 6.52 5.06 22.82
N ILE A 161 6.27 4.32 21.74
CA ILE A 161 5.58 3.03 21.76
C ILE A 161 6.31 2.01 22.64
N CYS A 162 7.65 2.01 22.61
CA CYS A 162 8.48 1.15 23.44
C CYS A 162 8.65 1.64 24.90
N GLY A 163 8.03 2.76 25.28
CA GLY A 163 8.13 3.33 26.63
C GLY A 163 9.49 3.90 26.98
N GLN A 164 10.32 4.23 25.98
CA GLN A 164 11.68 4.78 26.16
C GLN A 164 11.69 6.30 26.36
N ILE A 165 10.63 6.97 25.91
CA ILE A 165 10.42 8.41 26.13
C ILE A 165 8.98 8.65 26.61
N SER A 166 8.77 9.74 27.33
CA SER A 166 7.48 10.22 27.79
C SER A 166 6.68 10.86 26.64
N GLU A 167 5.39 11.10 26.85
CA GLU A 167 4.53 11.82 25.91
C GLU A 167 5.03 13.26 25.67
N ASP A 168 5.48 13.95 26.74
CA ASP A 168 6.05 15.30 26.62
C ASP A 168 7.32 15.32 25.75
N GLU A 169 8.18 14.32 25.92
CA GLU A 169 9.38 14.17 25.08
C GLU A 169 9.03 13.84 23.63
N TRP A 170 7.98 13.07 23.39
CA TRP A 170 7.47 12.80 22.06
C TRP A 170 6.94 14.08 21.40
N TYR A 171 6.14 14.88 22.09
CA TYR A 171 5.72 16.20 21.59
C TYR A 171 6.90 17.14 21.31
N ALA A 172 7.94 17.09 22.13
CA ALA A 172 9.16 17.87 21.89
C ALA A 172 9.87 17.49 20.56
N GLN A 173 9.82 16.21 20.15
CA GLN A 173 10.35 15.79 18.85
C GLN A 173 9.48 16.28 17.67
N ILE A 174 8.17 16.37 17.83
CA ILE A 174 7.28 16.98 16.83
C ILE A 174 7.62 18.46 16.66
N GLU A 175 7.82 19.20 17.74
CA GLU A 175 8.22 20.61 17.67
C GLU A 175 9.62 20.77 17.04
N ARG A 176 10.56 19.89 17.35
CA ARG A 176 11.86 19.85 16.69
C ARG A 176 11.73 19.62 15.18
N TRP A 177 10.88 18.69 14.76
CA TRP A 177 10.57 18.42 13.36
C TRP A 177 10.05 19.68 12.65
N LYS A 178 9.07 20.38 13.26
CA LYS A 178 8.55 21.63 12.72
C LYS A 178 9.65 22.68 12.52
N GLN A 179 10.51 22.87 13.54
CA GLN A 179 11.59 23.86 13.49
C GLN A 179 12.67 23.54 12.45
N GLN A 180 12.90 22.25 12.15
CA GLN A 180 13.91 21.84 11.18
C GLN A 180 13.44 21.88 9.72
N GLY A 181 12.16 22.15 9.47
CA GLY A 181 11.60 22.29 8.14
C GLY A 181 10.18 21.77 7.98
N GLY A 182 9.67 20.99 8.93
CA GLY A 182 8.32 20.43 8.85
C GLY A 182 7.24 21.49 8.77
N GLN A 183 7.39 22.62 9.48
CA GLN A 183 6.46 23.73 9.39
C GLN A 183 6.43 24.32 7.97
N GLN A 184 7.58 24.47 7.33
CA GLN A 184 7.67 24.97 5.96
C GLN A 184 7.01 23.99 4.96
N ILE A 185 7.19 22.68 5.14
CA ILE A 185 6.50 21.67 4.33
C ILE A 185 4.99 21.83 4.42
N ILE A 186 4.46 21.98 5.63
CA ILE A 186 3.01 22.20 5.86
C ILE A 186 2.54 23.46 5.12
N GLU A 187 3.29 24.56 5.19
CA GLU A 187 2.94 25.81 4.54
C GLU A 187 2.95 25.69 3.02
N GLU A 188 3.98 25.07 2.44
CA GLU A 188 4.10 24.84 0.98
C GLU A 188 2.93 24.01 0.46
N ILE A 189 2.58 22.89 1.12
CA ILE A 189 1.46 22.05 0.74
C ILE A 189 0.13 22.79 0.87
N ASN A 190 -0.09 23.51 1.96
CA ASN A 190 -1.32 24.29 2.17
C ASN A 190 -1.48 25.40 1.14
N GLU A 191 -0.39 26.03 0.72
CA GLU A 191 -0.44 27.02 -0.35
C GLU A 191 -0.74 26.41 -1.71
N ALA A 192 -0.17 25.24 -2.02
CA ALA A 192 -0.46 24.52 -3.24
C ALA A 192 -1.95 24.11 -3.29
N TYR A 193 -2.47 23.55 -2.19
CA TYR A 193 -3.89 23.20 -2.04
C TYR A 193 -4.82 24.40 -2.26
N LYS A 194 -4.53 25.56 -1.69
CA LYS A 194 -5.34 26.78 -1.86
C LYS A 194 -5.33 27.31 -3.29
N LYS A 195 -4.27 27.06 -4.03
CA LYS A 195 -4.11 27.52 -5.44
C LYS A 195 -4.69 26.54 -6.45
N ASP A 196 -5.06 25.33 -6.03
CA ASP A 196 -5.58 24.29 -6.93
C ASP A 196 -7.02 24.58 -7.35
N PRO A 197 -7.27 24.86 -8.64
CA PRO A 197 -8.61 25.18 -9.14
C PRO A 197 -9.56 23.99 -9.14
N SER A 198 -9.07 22.77 -8.98
CA SER A 198 -9.88 21.56 -8.92
C SER A 198 -10.55 21.36 -7.56
N VAL A 199 -10.02 22.03 -6.52
CA VAL A 199 -10.56 21.97 -5.16
C VAL A 199 -11.72 22.95 -5.02
N LYS A 200 -12.90 22.43 -4.69
CA LYS A 200 -14.06 23.27 -4.34
C LYS A 200 -13.94 23.66 -2.87
N HIS A 201 -13.65 24.90 -2.63
CA HIS A 201 -13.58 25.49 -1.29
C HIS A 201 -14.97 25.79 -0.73
#